data_5a35c10141e8234a50c7367a547e2ccc
#
_entry.id   5a35c10141e8234a50c7367a547e2ccc
#
_cell.length_a   1.000
_cell.length_b   1.000
_cell.length_c   1.000
_cell.angle_alpha   90.00
_cell.angle_beta   90.00
_cell.angle_gamma   90.00
#
_symmetry.space_group_name_H-M   'P 1'
#
loop_
_entity.id
_entity.type
_entity.pdbx_description
1 polymer ?
#
loop_
_entity_poly.entity_id
_entity_poly.type
_entity_poly.pdbx_seq_one_letter_code
_entity_poly.pdbx_strand_id
1 'polypeptide(L)' 'MQNEETQTVDAYGNVLAYGDTIMLTKALDVRGTKVNLKKGTVIKNIRLTDNPEEIECSAPGVKGLVLRTEFVKKKK' A
#
# COMPACT_ATOMS: atom_id res chain seq x y z
N MET A 1 -8.95 21.78 11.84
CA MET A 1 -8.98 21.49 11.44
C MET A 1 -8.97 20.60 11.02
N GLN A 2 -8.81 20.31 11.16
CA GLN A 2 -8.78 19.70 10.65
C GLN A 2 -9.02 18.86 10.22
N ASN A 3 -8.94 18.60 10.09
CA ASN A 3 -9.25 17.90 9.60
C ASN A 3 -9.62 16.87 9.30
N GLU A 4 -10.36 17.14 9.40
CA GLU A 4 -10.79 16.20 9.16
C GLU A 4 -10.37 15.45 8.26
N GLU A 5 -9.86 15.34 8.24
CA GLU A 5 -9.22 14.88 7.32
C GLU A 5 -9.39 13.57 6.86
N THR A 6 -9.24 13.27 5.59
CA THR A 6 -9.32 11.96 5.00
C THR A 6 -8.10 11.18 5.41
N GLN A 7 -8.31 10.07 6.08
CA GLN A 7 -7.22 9.19 6.47
C GLN A 7 -6.96 8.16 5.39
N THR A 8 -5.72 7.70 5.32
CA THR A 8 -5.38 6.59 4.43
C THR A 8 -5.75 5.30 5.14
N VAL A 9 -6.63 4.52 4.51
CA VAL A 9 -7.08 3.25 5.09
C VAL A 9 -6.90 2.13 4.08
N ASP A 10 -6.81 0.90 4.57
CA ASP A 10 -6.67 -0.25 3.69
C ASP A 10 -8.04 -0.68 3.14
N ALA A 11 -8.07 -1.83 2.47
CA ALA A 11 -9.30 -2.32 1.84
C ALA A 11 -10.40 -2.65 2.87
N TYR A 12 -10.03 -2.79 4.12
CA TYR A 12 -10.96 -3.17 5.19
C TYR A 12 -11.22 -2.04 6.18
N GLY A 13 -10.75 -0.83 5.88
CA GLY A 13 -11.00 0.31 6.74
C GLY A 13 -10.01 0.52 7.87
N ASN A 14 -8.93 -0.25 7.92
CA ASN A 14 -7.90 -0.06 8.93
C ASN A 14 -7.02 1.11 8.57
N VAL A 15 -6.77 2.01 9.52
CA VAL A 15 -5.93 3.18 9.28
C VAL A 15 -4.47 2.76 9.08
N LEU A 16 -3.87 3.28 8.02
CA LEU A 16 -2.47 3.03 7.70
C LEU A 16 -1.62 4.21 8.14
N ALA A 17 -0.39 3.92 8.54
CA ALA A 17 0.55 4.94 8.98
C ALA A 17 1.93 4.67 8.39
N TYR A 18 2.80 5.67 8.45
CA TYR A 18 4.16 5.49 7.99
C TYR A 18 4.81 4.32 8.70
N GLY A 19 5.50 3.48 7.95
CA GLY A 19 6.23 2.37 8.51
C GLY A 19 5.41 1.11 8.73
N ASP A 20 4.12 1.17 8.45
CA ASP A 20 3.26 0.00 8.62
C ASP A 20 3.63 -1.10 7.65
N THR A 21 3.21 -2.30 8.00
CA THR A 21 3.36 -3.47 7.13
C THR A 21 1.98 -3.80 6.56
N ILE A 22 1.95 -4.06 5.26
CA ILE A 22 0.70 -4.43 4.59
C ILE A 22 0.89 -5.72 3.82
N MET A 23 -0.22 -6.30 3.43
CA MET A 23 -0.24 -7.51 2.63
C MET A 23 -1.18 -7.29 1.46
N LEU A 24 -0.78 -7.76 0.27
CA LEU A 24 -1.63 -7.61 -0.91
C LEU A 24 -2.84 -8.53 -0.79
N THR A 25 -4.01 -7.99 -1.13
CA THR A 25 -5.24 -8.76 -1.13
C THR A 25 -5.52 -9.40 -2.47
N LYS A 26 -4.74 -9.05 -3.49
CA LYS A 26 -4.85 -9.69 -4.79
C LYS A 26 -3.53 -9.53 -5.54
N ALA A 27 -3.36 -10.31 -6.60
CA ALA A 27 -2.14 -10.26 -7.40
C ALA A 27 -2.12 -8.97 -8.22
N LEU A 28 -0.94 -8.41 -8.37
CA LEU A 28 -0.75 -7.17 -9.13
C LEU A 28 0.44 -7.32 -10.07
N ASP A 29 0.28 -6.79 -11.28
CA ASP A 29 1.38 -6.66 -12.22
C ASP A 29 1.91 -5.24 -12.13
N VAL A 30 3.22 -5.10 -11.93
CA VAL A 30 3.82 -3.77 -11.85
C VAL A 30 4.11 -3.29 -13.25
N ARG A 31 3.47 -2.19 -13.64
CA ARG A 31 3.61 -1.64 -14.98
C ARG A 31 5.03 -1.22 -15.26
N GLY A 32 5.47 -1.46 -16.48
CA GLY A 32 6.81 -1.06 -16.91
C GLY A 32 7.90 -1.99 -16.43
N THR A 33 7.53 -3.09 -15.78
CA THR A 33 8.51 -4.08 -15.30
C THR A 33 7.96 -5.47 -15.59
N LYS A 34 8.80 -6.46 -15.32
CA LYS A 34 8.37 -7.86 -15.42
C LYS A 34 8.01 -8.41 -14.05
N VAL A 35 7.80 -7.55 -13.08
CA VAL A 35 7.54 -7.97 -11.71
C VAL A 35 6.06 -8.20 -11.52
N ASN A 36 5.72 -9.39 -11.02
CA ASN A 36 4.35 -9.74 -10.65
C ASN A 36 4.35 -9.96 -9.14
N LEU A 37 3.46 -9.26 -8.45
CA LEU A 37 3.31 -9.41 -7.01
C LEU A 37 2.10 -10.29 -6.76
N LYS A 38 2.27 -11.35 -5.99
CA LYS A 38 1.20 -12.31 -5.76
C LYS A 38 0.35 -11.89 -4.58
N LYS A 39 -0.89 -12.37 -4.55
CA LYS A 39 -1.76 -12.22 -3.41
C LYS A 39 -1.03 -12.74 -2.16
N GLY A 40 -1.10 -11.98 -1.08
CA GLY A 40 -0.43 -12.37 0.15
C GLY A 40 1.00 -11.85 0.28
N THR A 41 1.49 -11.12 -0.73
CA THR A 41 2.80 -10.50 -0.64
C THR A 41 2.82 -9.50 0.51
N VAL A 42 3.81 -9.62 1.40
CA VAL A 42 3.95 -8.74 2.56
C VAL A 42 4.96 -7.65 2.23
N ILE A 43 4.56 -6.40 2.46
CA ILE A 43 5.39 -5.24 2.19
C ILE A 43 5.51 -4.42 3.46
N LYS A 44 6.74 -4.11 3.84
CA LYS A 44 7.02 -3.37 5.07
C LYS A 44 7.41 -1.94 4.78
N ASN A 45 7.33 -1.11 5.81
CA ASN A 45 7.78 0.29 5.75
C ASN A 45 7.11 1.08 4.66
N ILE A 46 5.79 1.00 4.59
CA ILE A 46 5.05 1.79 3.63
C ILE A 46 5.13 3.26 4.00
N ARG A 47 4.89 4.12 3.02
CA ARG A 47 4.82 5.56 3.20
C ARG A 47 3.48 6.05 2.69
N LEU A 48 2.99 7.08 3.33
CA LEU A 48 1.76 7.72 2.88
C LEU A 48 2.11 8.77 1.84
N THR A 49 1.16 9.04 0.93
CA THR A 49 1.34 10.04 -0.11
C THR A 49 0.33 11.17 0.10
N ASP A 50 0.37 12.17 -0.76
CA ASP A 50 -0.61 13.24 -0.72
C ASP A 50 -2.02 12.75 -1.05
N ASN A 51 -2.11 11.58 -1.67
CA ASN A 51 -3.39 10.99 -2.04
C ASN A 51 -3.74 9.92 -1.01
N PRO A 52 -4.85 10.09 -0.25
CA PRO A 52 -5.21 9.11 0.79
C PRO A 52 -5.62 7.75 0.23
N GLU A 53 -5.77 7.64 -1.08
CA GLU A 53 -6.10 6.36 -1.71
C GLU A 53 -4.87 5.61 -2.19
N GLU A 54 -3.66 6.14 -1.91
CA GLU A 54 -2.43 5.53 -2.37
C GLU A 54 -1.40 5.46 -1.26
N ILE A 55 -0.50 4.48 -1.38
CA ILE A 55 0.67 4.39 -0.51
C ILE A 55 1.88 4.15 -1.39
N GLU A 56 3.04 4.55 -0.90
CA GLU A 56 4.30 4.30 -1.56
C GLU A 56 5.08 3.26 -0.77
N CYS A 57 5.72 2.34 -1.47
CA CYS A 57 6.46 1.28 -0.80
C CYS A 57 7.52 0.73 -1.74
N SER A 58 8.34 -0.17 -1.19
CA SER A 58 9.31 -0.92 -2.00
C SER A 58 8.97 -2.38 -1.88
N ALA A 59 8.82 -3.03 -3.02
CA ALA A 59 8.57 -4.47 -3.07
C ALA A 59 9.80 -5.16 -3.64
N PRO A 60 9.92 -6.49 -3.49
CA PRO A 60 11.04 -7.20 -4.09
C PRO A 60 11.11 -6.91 -5.58
N GLY A 61 12.26 -6.38 -6.02
CA GLY A 61 12.49 -6.05 -7.41
C GLY A 61 11.97 -4.70 -7.86
N VAL A 62 11.29 -3.95 -6.99
CA VAL A 62 10.70 -2.66 -7.36
C VAL A 62 10.88 -1.65 -6.25
N LYS A 63 11.49 -0.51 -6.57
CA LYS A 63 11.59 0.61 -5.63
C LYS A 63 10.60 1.68 -6.03
N GLY A 64 10.07 2.40 -5.05
CA GLY A 64 9.17 3.51 -5.35
C GLY A 64 7.84 3.08 -5.93
N LEU A 65 7.35 1.92 -5.53
CA LEU A 65 6.08 1.40 -6.02
C LEU A 65 4.93 2.12 -5.34
N VAL A 66 3.98 2.59 -6.14
CA VAL A 66 2.76 3.21 -5.61
C VAL A 66 1.62 2.22 -5.78
N LEU A 67 0.94 1.94 -4.68
CA LEU A 67 -0.19 0.99 -4.66
C LEU A 67 -1.44 1.70 -4.19
N ARG A 68 -2.57 1.28 -4.72
CA ARG A 68 -3.86 1.77 -4.24
C ARG A 68 -4.22 1.01 -2.97
N THR A 69 -4.76 1.72 -2.00
CA THR A 69 -5.06 1.14 -0.69
C THR A 69 -6.14 0.07 -0.78
N GLU A 70 -6.97 0.10 -1.83
CA GLU A 70 -8.01 -0.91 -2.00
C GLU A 70 -7.44 -2.31 -2.29
N PHE A 71 -6.15 -2.39 -2.58
CA PHE A 71 -5.51 -3.67 -2.90
C PHE A 71 -4.67 -4.20 -1.75
N VAL A 72 -4.68 -3.54 -0.60
CA VAL A 72 -3.81 -3.92 0.51
C VAL A 72 -4.61 -4.07 1.79
N LYS A 73 -4.03 -4.83 2.72
CA LYS A 73 -4.60 -5.05 4.05
C LYS A 73 -3.49 -4.80 5.06
N LYS A 74 -3.81 -4.06 6.11
CA LYS A 74 -2.84 -3.84 7.19
C LYS A 74 -2.53 -5.16 7.86
N LYS A 75 -1.23 -5.44 7.99
CA LYS A 75 -0.79 -6.65 8.67
C LYS A 75 -0.34 -6.27 10.08
N LYS A 76 -0.86 -6.97 11.04
CA LYS A 76 -0.49 -6.74 12.43
C LYS A 76 0.61 -7.67 12.87
#